data_9fea82f847fbb7212d71b1d8c245abec
#
_entry.id   9fea82f847fbb7212d71b1d8c245abec
#
_cell.length_a   1.000
_cell.length_b   1.000
_cell.length_c   1.000
_cell.angle_alpha   90.00
_cell.angle_beta   90.00
_cell.angle_gamma   90.00
#
_symmetry.space_group_name_H-M   'P 1'
#
loop_
_entity.id
_entity.type
_entity.pdbx_description
1 polymer ?
#
loop_
_entity_poly.entity_id
_entity_poly.type
_entity_poly.pdbx_seq_one_letter_code
_entity_poly.pdbx_strand_id
1 'polypeptide(L)'
;TFLSMAFALSSLEKNEVDRIILCRPAVEAGENLGFLPGDLKEKVDPYLSPLYDALDAMLPKNKLKIFIEHKKIEIVPLAYMRGRTLDNAFMILDEAQNSTVMQMKMFLTRLGIGSKAIINGDVTQIDLDGSKDSGLIQATKILKDVSGIGFTYFNDSDIVRHPLVKKIIGAYDTVEKK
;
A
#
# COMPACT_ATOMS: atom_id res chain seq x y z
N THR A 1 -4.58 4.95 0.80
CA THR A 1 -4.15 4.78 -0.61
C THR A 1 -4.16 6.10 -1.37
N PHE A 2 -5.33 6.77 -1.53
CA PHE A 2 -5.52 7.93 -2.42
C PHE A 2 -4.60 9.12 -2.08
N LEU A 3 -4.56 9.54 -0.82
CA LEU A 3 -3.70 10.66 -0.38
C LEU A 3 -2.22 10.38 -0.60
N SER A 4 -1.78 9.17 -0.33
CA SER A 4 -0.37 8.77 -0.53
C SER A 4 0.04 8.87 -1.98
N MET A 5 -0.84 8.45 -2.89
CA MET A 5 -0.61 8.58 -4.34
C MET A 5 -0.58 10.05 -4.78
N ALA A 6 -1.48 10.88 -4.25
CA ALA A 6 -1.48 12.31 -4.56
C ALA A 6 -0.16 12.98 -4.14
N PHE A 7 0.36 12.66 -2.96
CA PHE A 7 1.67 13.15 -2.51
C PHE A 7 2.82 12.65 -3.40
N ALA A 8 2.80 11.36 -3.76
CA ALA A 8 3.83 10.79 -4.62
C ALA A 8 3.84 11.42 -6.02
N LEU A 9 2.65 11.57 -6.63
CA LEU A 9 2.51 12.23 -7.92
C LEU A 9 2.96 13.69 -7.86
N SER A 10 2.60 14.43 -6.82
CA SER A 10 3.09 15.79 -6.62
C SER A 10 4.62 15.86 -6.51
N SER A 11 5.23 14.93 -5.77
CA SER A 11 6.70 14.87 -5.66
C SER A 11 7.36 14.52 -6.99
N LEU A 12 6.77 13.61 -7.77
CA LEU A 12 7.27 13.26 -9.11
C LEU A 12 7.16 14.45 -10.08
N GLU A 13 6.04 15.16 -10.09
CA GLU A 13 5.83 16.33 -10.95
C GLU A 13 6.76 17.51 -10.60
N LYS A 14 7.11 17.66 -9.33
CA LYS A 14 8.08 18.67 -8.86
C LYS A 14 9.54 18.23 -9.03
N ASN A 15 9.79 17.06 -9.59
CA ASN A 15 11.13 16.44 -9.70
C ASN A 15 11.86 16.31 -8.35
N GLU A 16 11.13 16.14 -7.25
CA GLU A 16 11.69 15.80 -5.94
C GLU A 16 12.13 14.34 -5.87
N VAL A 17 11.53 13.51 -6.71
CA VAL A 17 11.87 12.09 -6.90
C VAL A 17 11.83 11.75 -8.39
N ASP A 18 12.57 10.71 -8.79
CA ASP A 18 12.64 10.26 -10.17
C ASP A 18 11.55 9.27 -10.55
N ARG A 19 11.02 8.55 -9.56
CA ARG A 19 10.04 7.47 -9.76
C ARG A 19 9.19 7.23 -8.53
N ILE A 20 8.05 6.58 -8.77
CA ILE A 20 7.12 6.11 -7.73
C ILE A 20 7.12 4.59 -7.76
N ILE A 21 7.24 3.95 -6.60
CA ILE A 21 7.13 2.50 -6.44
C ILE A 21 5.93 2.20 -5.54
N LEU A 22 4.92 1.55 -6.11
CA LEU A 22 3.71 1.15 -5.41
C LEU A 22 3.79 -0.34 -5.07
N CYS A 23 3.69 -0.66 -3.80
CA CYS A 23 3.73 -2.03 -3.32
C CYS A 23 2.48 -2.37 -2.52
N ARG A 24 2.05 -3.62 -2.63
CA ARG A 24 0.99 -4.18 -1.80
C ARG A 24 1.38 -5.61 -1.39
N PRO A 25 1.14 -6.04 -0.15
CA PRO A 25 1.24 -7.44 0.22
C PRO A 25 0.24 -8.26 -0.61
N ALA A 26 0.68 -9.39 -1.16
CA ALA A 26 -0.23 -10.37 -1.72
C ALA A 26 -0.71 -11.25 -0.56
N VAL A 27 -1.92 -11.03 -0.10
CA VAL A 27 -2.55 -11.83 0.96
C VAL A 27 -3.73 -12.55 0.34
N GLU A 28 -3.79 -13.84 0.57
CA GLU A 28 -4.90 -14.68 0.17
C GLU A 28 -6.09 -14.41 1.11
N ALA A 29 -6.95 -13.46 0.75
CA ALA A 29 -8.20 -13.21 1.49
C ALA A 29 -9.20 -14.35 1.22
N GLY A 30 -8.98 -15.50 1.84
CA GLY A 30 -9.87 -16.67 1.72
C GLY A 30 -9.78 -17.47 0.41
N GLU A 31 -9.02 -17.02 -0.58
CA GLU A 31 -8.77 -17.73 -1.84
C GLU A 31 -7.28 -18.06 -1.97
N ASN A 32 -6.95 -19.31 -2.16
CA ASN A 32 -5.56 -19.73 -2.35
C ASN A 32 -5.06 -19.33 -3.75
N LEU A 33 -4.06 -18.45 -3.83
CA LEU A 33 -3.35 -18.07 -5.07
C LEU A 33 -2.92 -19.29 -5.90
N GLY A 34 -2.68 -20.43 -5.24
CA GLY A 34 -2.33 -21.69 -5.88
C GLY A 34 -3.39 -22.23 -6.83
N PHE A 35 -4.67 -21.91 -6.64
CA PHE A 35 -5.79 -22.38 -7.47
C PHE A 35 -6.11 -21.46 -8.66
N LEU A 36 -5.57 -20.23 -8.70
CA LEU A 36 -5.78 -19.35 -9.85
C LEU A 36 -4.96 -19.82 -11.05
N PRO A 37 -5.53 -19.87 -12.27
CA PRO A 37 -4.79 -20.16 -13.49
C PRO A 37 -3.84 -19.01 -13.83
N GLY A 38 -2.74 -19.31 -14.51
CA GLY A 38 -1.79 -18.32 -14.97
C GLY A 38 -0.45 -18.32 -14.25
N ASP A 39 0.46 -17.45 -14.69
CA ASP A 39 1.75 -17.25 -14.06
C ASP A 39 1.62 -16.43 -12.74
N LEU A 40 2.70 -16.30 -12.01
CA LEU A 40 2.68 -15.61 -10.72
C LEU A 40 2.25 -14.13 -10.86
N LYS A 41 2.58 -13.49 -11.98
CA LYS A 41 2.22 -12.10 -12.25
C LYS A 41 0.72 -11.98 -12.49
N GLU A 42 0.16 -12.83 -13.32
CA GLU A 42 -1.28 -12.87 -13.61
C GLU A 42 -2.12 -13.14 -12.35
N LYS A 43 -1.60 -13.99 -11.44
CA LYS A 43 -2.26 -14.28 -10.16
C LYS A 43 -2.26 -13.12 -9.18
N VAL A 44 -1.25 -12.25 -9.24
CA VAL A 44 -1.11 -11.10 -8.33
C VAL A 44 -1.76 -9.83 -8.87
N ASP A 45 -1.93 -9.70 -10.19
CA ASP A 45 -2.52 -8.52 -10.83
C ASP A 45 -3.88 -8.10 -10.24
N PRO A 46 -4.83 -8.99 -9.89
CA PRO A 46 -6.08 -8.59 -9.24
C PRO A 46 -5.89 -7.83 -7.92
N TYR A 47 -4.87 -8.19 -7.14
CA TYR A 47 -4.56 -7.52 -5.87
C TYR A 47 -3.96 -6.13 -6.06
N LEU A 48 -3.42 -5.85 -7.24
CA LEU A 48 -2.84 -4.56 -7.60
C LEU A 48 -3.86 -3.64 -8.31
N SER A 49 -5.00 -4.18 -8.76
CA SER A 49 -6.04 -3.42 -9.45
C SER A 49 -6.48 -2.14 -8.71
N PRO A 50 -6.70 -2.13 -7.38
CA PRO A 50 -7.07 -0.91 -6.67
C PRO A 50 -6.02 0.21 -6.75
N LEU A 51 -4.75 -0.14 -6.97
CA LEU A 51 -3.67 0.84 -7.16
C LEU A 51 -3.77 1.47 -8.56
N TYR A 52 -4.08 0.66 -9.58
CA TYR A 52 -4.34 1.16 -10.94
C TYR A 52 -5.57 2.07 -10.97
N ASP A 53 -6.68 1.65 -10.34
CA ASP A 53 -7.92 2.44 -10.27
C ASP A 53 -7.69 3.82 -9.63
N ALA A 54 -6.89 3.86 -8.55
CA ALA A 54 -6.56 5.12 -7.90
C ALA A 54 -5.69 6.02 -8.79
N LEU A 55 -4.75 5.47 -9.56
CA LEU A 55 -3.94 6.22 -10.51
C LEU A 55 -4.78 6.72 -11.70
N ASP A 56 -5.67 5.89 -12.23
CA ASP A 56 -6.59 6.24 -13.33
C ASP A 56 -7.54 7.39 -12.93
N ALA A 57 -7.90 7.47 -11.65
CA ALA A 57 -8.70 8.57 -11.14
C ALA A 57 -7.91 9.90 -11.01
N MET A 58 -6.58 9.86 -10.97
CA MET A 58 -5.72 11.03 -10.76
C MET A 58 -4.99 11.49 -12.03
N LEU A 59 -4.77 10.58 -12.96
CA LEU A 59 -3.98 10.84 -14.18
C LEU A 59 -4.79 10.58 -15.44
N PRO A 60 -4.62 11.39 -16.49
CA PRO A 60 -5.09 11.03 -17.83
C PRO A 60 -4.50 9.68 -18.26
N LYS A 61 -5.32 8.80 -18.83
CA LYS A 61 -4.93 7.43 -19.24
C LYS A 61 -3.63 7.39 -20.07
N ASN A 62 -3.47 8.33 -21.00
CA ASN A 62 -2.26 8.42 -21.83
C ASN A 62 -1.02 8.72 -20.97
N LYS A 63 -1.15 9.59 -19.96
CA LYS A 63 -0.03 9.97 -19.07
C LYS A 63 0.37 8.80 -18.17
N LEU A 64 -0.61 8.07 -17.63
CA LEU A 64 -0.35 6.88 -16.82
C LEU A 64 0.40 5.81 -17.62
N LYS A 65 -0.05 5.53 -18.85
CA LYS A 65 0.61 4.57 -19.74
C LYS A 65 2.08 4.95 -19.97
N ILE A 66 2.35 6.21 -20.30
CA ILE A 66 3.72 6.72 -20.51
C ILE A 66 4.57 6.56 -19.23
N PHE A 67 4.00 6.89 -18.08
CA PHE A 67 4.73 6.76 -16.80
C PHE A 67 5.10 5.31 -16.47
N ILE A 68 4.23 4.35 -16.77
CA ILE A 68 4.50 2.92 -16.58
C ILE A 68 5.55 2.44 -17.58
N GLU A 69 5.41 2.75 -18.87
CA GLU A 69 6.35 2.37 -19.93
C GLU A 69 7.77 2.90 -19.66
N HIS A 70 7.88 4.13 -19.20
CA HIS A 70 9.16 4.76 -18.84
C HIS A 70 9.63 4.45 -17.39
N LYS A 71 8.95 3.55 -16.68
CA LYS A 71 9.26 3.16 -15.30
C LYS A 71 9.29 4.35 -14.32
N LYS A 72 8.53 5.42 -14.62
CA LYS A 72 8.29 6.52 -13.68
C LYS A 72 7.29 6.10 -12.59
N ILE A 73 6.40 5.17 -12.90
CA ILE A 73 5.53 4.50 -11.94
C ILE A 73 5.71 2.99 -12.13
N GLU A 74 5.98 2.30 -11.04
CA GLU A 74 6.16 0.86 -10.98
C GLU A 74 5.21 0.29 -9.92
N ILE A 75 4.38 -0.67 -10.29
CA ILE A 75 3.45 -1.34 -9.39
C ILE A 75 3.94 -2.78 -9.26
N VAL A 76 4.29 -3.18 -8.05
CA VAL A 76 4.92 -4.48 -7.81
C VAL A 76 4.43 -5.12 -6.51
N PRO A 77 4.29 -6.44 -6.49
CA PRO A 77 4.07 -7.17 -5.25
C PRO A 77 5.23 -6.94 -4.28
N LEU A 78 4.93 -6.89 -2.99
CA LEU A 78 5.92 -6.66 -1.95
C LEU A 78 7.12 -7.64 -2.02
N ALA A 79 6.88 -8.89 -2.41
CA ALA A 79 7.93 -9.91 -2.54
C ALA A 79 9.03 -9.52 -3.55
N TYR A 80 8.70 -8.76 -4.61
CA TYR A 80 9.67 -8.34 -5.64
C TYR A 80 10.56 -7.16 -5.21
N MET A 81 10.37 -6.65 -4.00
CA MET A 81 11.20 -5.59 -3.43
C MET A 81 12.53 -6.11 -2.87
N ARG A 82 12.64 -7.43 -2.67
CA ARG A 82 13.82 -8.02 -2.04
C ARG A 82 15.09 -7.77 -2.86
N GLY A 83 16.17 -7.34 -2.19
CA GLY A 83 17.48 -7.08 -2.82
C GLY A 83 17.59 -5.77 -3.59
N ARG A 84 16.53 -4.97 -3.66
CA ARG A 84 16.56 -3.64 -4.30
C ARG A 84 17.06 -2.58 -3.33
N THR A 85 17.68 -1.54 -3.85
CA THR A 85 17.90 -0.24 -3.20
C THR A 85 17.27 0.82 -4.09
N LEU A 86 16.41 1.66 -3.55
CA LEU A 86 15.63 2.62 -4.31
C LEU A 86 16.05 4.03 -3.95
N ASP A 87 16.93 4.59 -4.78
CA ASP A 87 17.35 5.99 -4.65
C ASP A 87 16.39 6.90 -5.41
N ASN A 88 16.24 8.14 -4.93
CA ASN A 88 15.37 9.18 -5.50
C ASN A 88 13.96 8.67 -5.83
N ALA A 89 13.39 7.85 -4.97
CA ALA A 89 12.11 7.20 -5.20
C ALA A 89 11.08 7.58 -4.13
N PHE A 90 9.81 7.68 -4.54
CA PHE A 90 8.70 7.74 -3.63
C PHE A 90 8.10 6.33 -3.50
N MET A 91 8.26 5.72 -2.35
CA MET A 91 7.81 4.35 -2.08
C MET A 91 6.47 4.38 -1.35
N ILE A 92 5.51 3.58 -1.78
CA ILE A 92 4.23 3.39 -1.09
C ILE A 92 4.04 1.90 -0.80
N LEU A 93 3.79 1.57 0.46
CA LEU A 93 3.29 0.25 0.85
C LEU A 93 1.84 0.42 1.28
N ASP A 94 0.92 -0.10 0.48
CA ASP A 94 -0.52 -0.07 0.74
C ASP A 94 -0.97 -1.38 1.38
N GLU A 95 -2.06 -1.36 2.18
CA GLU A 95 -2.56 -2.50 2.97
C GLU A 95 -1.47 -3.16 3.84
N ALA A 96 -0.63 -2.32 4.44
CA ALA A 96 0.57 -2.74 5.13
C ALA A 96 0.30 -3.56 6.40
N GLN A 97 -0.91 -3.52 6.97
CA GLN A 97 -1.33 -4.38 8.08
C GLN A 97 -1.23 -5.87 7.72
N ASN A 98 -1.33 -6.17 6.41
CA ASN A 98 -1.22 -7.52 5.85
C ASN A 98 0.21 -7.92 5.48
N SER A 99 1.22 -7.16 5.91
CA SER A 99 2.62 -7.56 5.84
C SER A 99 3.09 -8.19 7.14
N THR A 100 3.90 -9.24 7.04
CA THR A 100 4.59 -9.80 8.21
C THR A 100 5.68 -8.85 8.69
N VAL A 101 6.16 -9.05 9.92
CA VAL A 101 7.27 -8.30 10.49
C VAL A 101 8.52 -8.32 9.59
N MET A 102 8.84 -9.48 9.01
CA MET A 102 9.98 -9.62 8.11
C MET A 102 9.78 -8.86 6.79
N GLN A 103 8.57 -8.88 6.24
CA GLN A 103 8.22 -8.15 5.03
C GLN A 103 8.27 -6.64 5.23
N MET A 104 7.73 -6.14 6.35
CA MET A 104 7.81 -4.73 6.72
C MET A 104 9.25 -4.26 6.85
N LYS A 105 10.08 -4.98 7.59
CA LYS A 105 11.50 -4.69 7.72
C LYS A 105 12.20 -4.72 6.38
N MET A 106 11.92 -5.74 5.56
CA MET A 106 12.47 -5.86 4.22
C MET A 106 12.13 -4.64 3.36
N PHE A 107 10.86 -4.18 3.35
CA PHE A 107 10.42 -3.01 2.59
C PHE A 107 11.10 -1.72 3.06
N LEU A 108 11.07 -1.44 4.36
CA LEU A 108 11.65 -0.22 4.95
C LEU A 108 13.15 -0.09 4.68
N THR A 109 13.86 -1.22 4.63
CA THR A 109 15.29 -1.24 4.32
C THR A 109 15.61 -1.13 2.82
N ARG A 110 14.63 -0.90 1.96
CA ARG A 110 14.83 -0.57 0.53
C ARG A 110 15.02 0.92 0.30
N LEU A 111 14.71 1.74 1.31
CA LEU A 111 14.83 3.19 1.22
C LEU A 111 16.28 3.59 0.92
N GLY A 112 16.49 4.18 -0.24
CA GLY A 112 17.79 4.69 -0.68
C GLY A 112 17.91 6.20 -0.48
N ILE A 113 19.03 6.77 -0.92
CA ILE A 113 19.32 8.20 -0.79
C ILE A 113 18.30 9.01 -1.60
N GLY A 114 17.82 10.12 -1.02
CA GLY A 114 16.84 11.02 -1.66
C GLY A 114 15.43 10.44 -1.78
N SER A 115 15.16 9.29 -1.14
CA SER A 115 13.86 8.64 -1.21
C SER A 115 12.97 8.96 -0.02
N LYS A 116 11.65 8.86 -0.25
CA LYS A 116 10.59 9.00 0.76
C LYS A 116 9.73 7.72 0.75
N ALA A 117 9.14 7.39 1.89
CA ALA A 117 8.19 6.27 1.97
C ALA A 117 6.93 6.67 2.72
N ILE A 118 5.77 6.22 2.22
CA ILE A 118 4.50 6.23 2.95
C ILE A 118 4.02 4.80 3.10
N ILE A 119 3.66 4.45 4.31
CA ILE A 119 3.09 3.15 4.65
C ILE A 119 1.66 3.37 5.10
N ASN A 120 0.71 2.80 4.36
CA ASN A 120 -0.72 2.88 4.66
C ASN A 120 -1.21 1.53 5.18
N GLY A 121 -2.11 1.55 6.13
CA GLY A 121 -2.77 0.34 6.57
C GLY A 121 -3.89 0.60 7.56
N ASP A 122 -4.77 -0.36 7.67
CA ASP A 122 -5.86 -0.37 8.64
C ASP A 122 -5.67 -1.56 9.59
N VAL A 123 -5.32 -1.25 10.84
CA VAL A 123 -5.05 -2.29 11.86
C VAL A 123 -6.29 -3.09 12.28
N THR A 124 -7.49 -2.67 11.85
CA THR A 124 -8.75 -3.40 12.08
C THR A 124 -9.03 -4.44 11.00
N GLN A 125 -8.32 -4.39 9.85
CA GLN A 125 -8.53 -5.25 8.68
C GLN A 125 -7.29 -6.12 8.43
N ILE A 126 -6.92 -6.96 9.41
CA ILE A 126 -5.77 -7.86 9.31
C ILE A 126 -6.23 -9.22 8.81
N ASP A 127 -5.79 -9.59 7.60
CA ASP A 127 -6.11 -10.85 6.93
C ASP A 127 -4.92 -11.85 6.97
N LEU A 128 -3.93 -11.60 7.84
CA LEU A 128 -2.81 -12.52 8.04
C LEU A 128 -3.28 -13.81 8.74
N ASP A 129 -2.69 -14.94 8.37
CA ASP A 129 -2.89 -16.17 9.12
C ASP A 129 -2.62 -15.93 10.61
N GLY A 130 -3.49 -16.41 11.50
CA GLY A 130 -3.48 -16.12 12.93
C GLY A 130 -2.20 -16.44 13.70
N SER A 131 -1.20 -17.07 13.06
CA SER A 131 0.13 -17.34 13.60
C SER A 131 1.16 -16.24 13.27
N LYS A 132 0.80 -15.22 12.47
CA LYS A 132 1.74 -14.19 12.03
C LYS A 132 1.36 -12.82 12.59
N ASP A 133 2.35 -12.14 13.19
CA ASP A 133 2.19 -10.78 13.66
C ASP A 133 2.21 -9.78 12.50
N SER A 134 1.32 -8.79 12.55
CA SER A 134 1.33 -7.68 11.62
C SER A 134 2.58 -6.83 11.76
N GLY A 135 3.32 -6.69 10.67
CA GLY A 135 4.51 -5.84 10.60
C GLY A 135 4.19 -4.37 10.82
N LEU A 136 2.99 -3.91 10.43
CA LEU A 136 2.54 -2.54 10.67
C LEU A 136 2.40 -2.27 12.18
N ILE A 137 1.72 -3.16 12.91
CA ILE A 137 1.52 -3.01 14.36
C ILE A 137 2.88 -2.99 15.08
N GLN A 138 3.80 -3.85 14.68
CA GLN A 138 5.13 -3.86 15.29
C GLN A 138 5.90 -2.58 14.95
N ALA A 139 5.88 -2.14 13.69
CA ALA A 139 6.58 -0.94 13.24
C ALA A 139 6.11 0.31 14.00
N THR A 140 4.81 0.46 14.26
CA THR A 140 4.28 1.60 15.04
C THR A 140 4.83 1.64 16.47
N LYS A 141 5.16 0.48 17.05
CA LYS A 141 5.72 0.40 18.42
C LYS A 141 7.22 0.71 18.43
N ILE A 142 7.99 0.13 17.50
CA ILE A 142 9.46 0.18 17.57
C ILE A 142 10.05 1.40 16.86
N LEU A 143 9.32 2.04 15.95
CA LEU A 143 9.83 3.17 15.15
C LEU A 143 9.30 4.53 15.61
N LYS A 144 8.47 4.61 16.64
CA LYS A 144 7.81 5.85 17.07
C LYS A 144 8.78 6.96 17.47
N ASP A 145 9.94 6.60 18.00
CA ASP A 145 10.96 7.56 18.50
C ASP A 145 12.15 7.70 17.52
N VAL A 146 12.03 7.13 16.30
CA VAL A 146 13.07 7.24 15.28
C VAL A 146 12.92 8.55 14.53
N SER A 147 13.97 9.39 14.57
CA SER A 147 14.00 10.67 13.85
C SER A 147 13.82 10.45 12.35
N GLY A 148 12.99 11.27 11.71
CA GLY A 148 12.64 11.15 10.29
C GLY A 148 11.44 10.24 10.00
N ILE A 149 10.84 9.63 11.01
CA ILE A 149 9.61 8.85 10.88
C ILE A 149 8.47 9.58 11.58
N GLY A 150 7.37 9.80 10.87
CA GLY A 150 6.13 10.39 11.39
C GLY A 150 4.98 9.40 11.34
N PHE A 151 4.04 9.52 12.28
CA PHE A 151 2.82 8.73 12.32
C PHE A 151 1.61 9.63 12.27
N THR A 152 0.66 9.29 11.42
CA THR A 152 -0.63 9.97 11.29
C THR A 152 -1.74 8.96 11.44
N TYR A 153 -2.67 9.21 12.33
CA TYR A 153 -3.81 8.35 12.58
C TYR A 153 -5.08 9.04 12.12
N PHE A 154 -5.87 8.34 11.32
CA PHE A 154 -7.20 8.76 10.89
C PHE A 154 -8.27 8.16 11.80
N ASN A 155 -9.39 8.84 11.92
CA ASN A 155 -10.56 8.39 12.67
C ASN A 155 -11.82 8.45 11.79
N ASP A 156 -12.96 8.06 12.34
CA ASP A 156 -14.22 7.96 11.59
C ASP A 156 -14.67 9.28 10.94
N SER A 157 -14.26 10.44 11.48
CA SER A 157 -14.58 11.75 10.90
C SER A 157 -13.80 12.04 9.61
N ASP A 158 -12.65 11.38 9.43
CA ASP A 158 -11.80 11.54 8.25
C ASP A 158 -12.28 10.67 7.07
N ILE A 159 -13.24 9.76 7.32
CA ILE A 159 -13.72 8.81 6.32
C ILE A 159 -14.66 9.51 5.34
N VAL A 160 -14.20 9.65 4.09
CA VAL A 160 -15.01 10.13 2.97
C VAL A 160 -15.55 8.94 2.19
N ARG A 161 -16.81 8.57 2.44
CA ARG A 161 -17.51 7.48 1.74
C ARG A 161 -18.92 7.89 1.37
N HIS A 162 -19.51 7.19 0.40
CA HIS A 162 -20.91 7.40 0.05
C HIS A 162 -21.80 7.25 1.30
N PRO A 163 -22.81 8.12 1.52
CA PRO A 163 -23.65 8.11 2.73
C PRO A 163 -24.33 6.75 3.01
N LEU A 164 -24.69 6.01 1.96
CA LEU A 164 -25.27 4.68 2.08
C LEU A 164 -24.26 3.67 2.63
N VAL A 165 -22.98 3.76 2.23
CA VAL A 165 -21.92 2.86 2.74
C VAL A 165 -21.74 3.02 4.24
N LYS A 166 -21.77 4.26 4.76
CA LYS A 166 -21.72 4.51 6.22
C LYS A 166 -22.88 3.84 6.95
N LYS A 167 -24.11 3.89 6.36
CA LYS A 167 -25.30 3.23 6.95
C LYS A 167 -25.20 1.71 6.93
N ILE A 168 -24.65 1.14 5.86
CA ILE A 168 -24.44 -0.30 5.73
C ILE A 168 -23.45 -0.78 6.80
N ILE A 169 -22.28 -0.14 6.93
CA ILE A 169 -21.29 -0.49 7.94
C ILE A 169 -21.90 -0.43 9.34
N GLY A 170 -22.57 0.67 9.70
CA GLY A 170 -23.20 0.80 11.00
C GLY A 170 -24.29 -0.25 11.28
N ALA A 171 -24.96 -0.79 10.24
CA ALA A 171 -25.91 -1.88 10.41
C ALA A 171 -25.20 -3.22 10.74
N TYR A 172 -24.06 -3.51 10.08
CA TYR A 172 -23.26 -4.71 10.38
C TYR A 172 -22.64 -4.65 11.78
N ASP A 173 -22.06 -3.52 12.16
CA ASP A 173 -21.45 -3.32 13.50
C ASP A 173 -22.44 -3.54 14.66
N THR A 174 -23.74 -3.31 14.44
CA THR A 174 -24.78 -3.55 15.44
C THR A 174 -25.11 -5.03 15.63
N VAL A 175 -24.82 -5.86 14.66
CA VAL A 175 -25.04 -7.33 14.73
C VAL A 175 -23.83 -8.02 15.40
N GLU A 176 -22.61 -7.59 15.11
CA GLU A 176 -21.38 -8.18 15.69
C GLU A 176 -21.19 -7.86 17.19
N LYS A 177 -21.84 -6.82 17.69
CA LYS A 177 -21.78 -6.44 19.12
C LYS A 177 -22.83 -7.14 19.99
N LYS A 178 -23.63 -8.03 19.42
CA LYS A 178 -24.62 -8.87 20.14
C LYS A 178 -24.12 -10.30 20.27
#